data_2450afcc78bd8a445a83b922de980c23
#
_entry.id   2450afcc78bd8a445a83b922de980c23
#
_cell.length_a   1.000
_cell.length_b   1.000
_cell.length_c   1.000
_cell.angle_alpha   90.00
_cell.angle_beta   90.00
_cell.angle_gamma   90.00
#
_symmetry.space_group_name_H-M   'P 1'
#
loop_
_entity.id
_entity.type
_entity.pdbx_description
1 polymer ?
#
loop_
_entity_poly.entity_id
_entity_poly.type
_entity_poly.pdbx_seq_one_letter_code
_entity_poly.pdbx_strand_id
1 'polypeptide(L)'
;MAIKSNKKNVRRSPFAAVLVILAGLLISGGGYAAANAVVNANTNVEYTAAQQEEGKRLFAANCASCHGKNAEGTKAAPSLIGVGSASVDFQVGTGRMPGQASGPQLIKKEVQFTEAQTQALAAYV
;
A
#
# COMPACT_ATOMS: atom_id res chain seq x y z
N MET A 1 57.64 30.28 11.57
CA MET A 1 57.76 28.90 11.05
C MET A 1 56.48 28.60 10.25
N ALA A 2 56.51 28.69 8.92
CA ALA A 2 55.33 28.57 8.07
C ALA A 2 55.20 27.10 7.63
N ILE A 3 54.07 26.45 8.03
CA ILE A 3 53.74 25.10 7.63
C ILE A 3 53.25 25.13 6.17
N LYS A 4 54.08 24.64 5.25
CA LYS A 4 53.68 24.45 3.85
C LYS A 4 52.67 23.32 3.76
N SER A 5 51.41 23.67 3.59
CA SER A 5 50.34 22.70 3.24
C SER A 5 50.60 22.13 1.84
N ASN A 6 51.05 20.92 1.77
CA ASN A 6 51.26 20.19 0.51
C ASN A 6 49.90 19.63 0.04
N LYS A 7 49.11 20.45 -0.70
CA LYS A 7 47.91 19.98 -1.38
C LYS A 7 48.32 19.05 -2.52
N LYS A 8 48.35 17.74 -2.25
CA LYS A 8 48.40 16.72 -3.30
C LYS A 8 47.16 16.87 -4.18
N ASN A 9 47.32 17.38 -5.40
CA ASN A 9 46.32 17.33 -6.44
C ASN A 9 46.07 15.85 -6.79
N VAL A 10 45.08 15.23 -6.14
CA VAL A 10 44.62 13.92 -6.52
C VAL A 10 43.91 14.09 -7.87
N ARG A 11 44.61 13.78 -8.97
CA ARG A 11 44.00 13.66 -10.30
C ARG A 11 42.92 12.59 -10.21
N ARG A 12 41.68 13.03 -10.09
CA ARG A 12 40.52 12.14 -10.11
C ARG A 12 40.44 11.54 -11.51
N SER A 13 40.73 10.23 -11.62
CA SER A 13 40.53 9.51 -12.87
C SER A 13 39.06 9.57 -13.26
N PRO A 14 38.70 9.92 -14.50
CA PRO A 14 37.32 9.91 -14.95
C PRO A 14 36.68 8.51 -14.80
N PHE A 15 37.48 7.45 -14.93
CA PHE A 15 37.02 6.09 -14.68
C PHE A 15 36.64 5.83 -13.22
N ALA A 16 37.30 6.43 -12.24
CA ALA A 16 36.95 6.30 -10.84
C ALA A 16 35.57 6.92 -10.55
N ALA A 17 35.25 8.05 -11.16
CA ALA A 17 33.93 8.66 -11.02
C ALA A 17 32.83 7.78 -11.59
N VAL A 18 33.03 7.21 -12.77
CA VAL A 18 32.09 6.28 -13.41
C VAL A 18 31.89 5.02 -12.54
N LEU A 19 32.96 4.45 -12.02
CA LEU A 19 32.89 3.26 -11.14
C LEU A 19 32.10 3.55 -9.86
N VAL A 20 32.30 4.73 -9.25
CA VAL A 20 31.55 5.12 -8.03
C VAL A 20 30.07 5.30 -8.33
N ILE A 21 29.72 5.91 -9.48
CA ILE A 21 28.33 6.07 -9.90
C ILE A 21 27.67 4.71 -10.16
N LEU A 22 28.35 3.83 -10.90
CA LEU A 22 27.85 2.47 -11.16
C LEU A 22 27.67 1.66 -9.88
N ALA A 23 28.64 1.71 -8.98
CA ALA A 23 28.52 1.05 -7.68
C ALA A 23 27.33 1.61 -6.86
N GLY A 24 27.16 2.93 -6.84
CA GLY A 24 26.04 3.56 -6.18
C GLY A 24 24.70 3.14 -6.75
N LEU A 25 24.59 3.07 -8.08
CA LEU A 25 23.36 2.60 -8.76
C LEU A 25 23.07 1.12 -8.49
N LEU A 26 24.09 0.27 -8.49
CA LEU A 26 23.94 -1.15 -8.19
C LEU A 26 23.52 -1.39 -6.73
N ILE A 27 24.10 -0.66 -5.78
CA ILE A 27 23.76 -0.78 -4.36
C ILE A 27 22.35 -0.27 -4.11
N SER A 28 22.01 0.91 -4.62
CA SER A 28 20.68 1.49 -4.42
C SER A 28 19.59 0.71 -5.15
N GLY A 29 19.82 0.34 -6.42
CA GLY A 29 18.89 -0.45 -7.21
C GLY A 29 18.71 -1.86 -6.69
N GLY A 30 19.81 -2.54 -6.34
CA GLY A 30 19.79 -3.87 -5.74
C GLY A 30 19.16 -3.87 -4.35
N GLY A 31 19.46 -2.87 -3.52
CA GLY A 31 18.85 -2.69 -2.20
C GLY A 31 17.33 -2.47 -2.30
N TYR A 32 16.89 -1.62 -3.22
CA TYR A 32 15.47 -1.40 -3.47
C TYR A 32 14.75 -2.65 -3.98
N ALA A 33 15.35 -3.38 -4.93
CA ALA A 33 14.78 -4.63 -5.44
C ALA A 33 14.65 -5.69 -4.34
N ALA A 34 15.66 -5.85 -3.50
CA ALA A 34 15.62 -6.77 -2.37
C ALA A 34 14.55 -6.38 -1.34
N ALA A 35 14.47 -5.09 -0.99
CA ALA A 35 13.43 -4.59 -0.08
C ALA A 35 12.03 -4.84 -0.63
N ASN A 36 11.79 -4.55 -1.92
CA ASN A 36 10.51 -4.82 -2.56
C ASN A 36 10.18 -6.32 -2.61
N ALA A 37 11.15 -7.19 -2.86
CA ALA A 37 10.92 -8.63 -2.85
C ALA A 37 10.46 -9.12 -1.47
N VAL A 38 11.07 -8.63 -0.38
CA VAL A 38 10.66 -8.96 0.99
C VAL A 38 9.26 -8.42 1.31
N VAL A 39 8.98 -7.17 0.95
CA VAL A 39 7.64 -6.57 1.16
C VAL A 39 6.58 -7.35 0.39
N ASN A 40 6.80 -7.63 -0.89
CA ASN A 40 5.84 -8.37 -1.71
C ASN A 40 5.64 -9.82 -1.23
N ALA A 41 6.69 -10.48 -0.73
CA ALA A 41 6.56 -11.82 -0.14
C ALA A 41 5.70 -11.83 1.13
N ASN A 42 5.72 -10.74 1.91
CA ASN A 42 4.93 -10.62 3.13
C ASN A 42 3.52 -10.03 2.90
N THR A 43 3.26 -9.40 1.75
CA THR A 43 1.96 -8.79 1.42
C THR A 43 1.08 -9.67 0.54
N ASN A 44 1.56 -10.81 0.06
CA ASN A 44 0.72 -11.81 -0.60
C ASN A 44 -0.15 -12.51 0.46
N VAL A 45 -1.19 -11.81 0.92
CA VAL A 45 -2.24 -12.44 1.73
C VAL A 45 -3.03 -13.32 0.77
N GLU A 46 -2.85 -14.62 0.87
CA GLU A 46 -3.63 -15.59 0.12
C GLU A 46 -4.97 -15.79 0.83
N TYR A 47 -6.02 -15.25 0.25
CA TYR A 47 -7.37 -15.39 0.78
C TYR A 47 -8.00 -16.70 0.33
N THR A 48 -8.70 -17.36 1.23
CA THR A 48 -9.46 -18.59 0.91
C THR A 48 -10.76 -18.26 0.18
N ALA A 49 -11.28 -19.22 -0.60
CA ALA A 49 -12.58 -19.08 -1.24
C ALA A 49 -13.72 -18.85 -0.23
N ALA A 50 -13.61 -19.42 0.97
CA ALA A 50 -14.58 -19.19 2.04
C ALA A 50 -14.57 -17.74 2.54
N GLN A 51 -13.38 -17.13 2.68
CA GLN A 51 -13.25 -15.71 3.03
C GLN A 51 -13.84 -14.81 1.95
N GLN A 52 -13.58 -15.10 0.69
CA GLN A 52 -14.15 -14.32 -0.44
C GLN A 52 -15.67 -14.39 -0.47
N GLU A 53 -16.27 -15.57 -0.26
CA GLU A 53 -17.72 -15.72 -0.24
C GLU A 53 -18.35 -15.03 0.98
N GLU A 54 -17.71 -15.12 2.15
CA GLU A 54 -18.14 -14.36 3.33
C GLU A 54 -18.05 -12.85 3.08
N GLY A 55 -16.94 -12.38 2.50
CA GLY A 55 -16.74 -10.98 2.12
C GLY A 55 -17.80 -10.49 1.16
N LYS A 56 -18.17 -11.30 0.17
CA LYS A 56 -19.26 -10.99 -0.76
C LYS A 56 -20.60 -10.81 -0.05
N ARG A 57 -20.93 -11.67 0.90
CA ARG A 57 -22.16 -11.54 1.69
C ARG A 57 -22.16 -10.27 2.54
N LEU A 58 -21.05 -10.01 3.23
CA LEU A 58 -20.88 -8.82 4.04
C LEU A 58 -20.94 -7.54 3.21
N PHE A 59 -20.31 -7.54 2.03
CA PHE A 59 -20.32 -6.43 1.10
C PHE A 59 -21.74 -6.14 0.60
N ALA A 60 -22.47 -7.17 0.18
CA ALA A 60 -23.84 -7.02 -0.30
C ALA A 60 -24.77 -6.44 0.77
N ALA A 61 -24.58 -6.81 2.03
CA ALA A 61 -25.39 -6.35 3.13
C ALA A 61 -25.07 -4.93 3.61
N ASN A 62 -23.79 -4.51 3.54
CA ASN A 62 -23.32 -3.30 4.23
C ASN A 62 -22.69 -2.24 3.32
N CYS A 63 -22.27 -2.60 2.11
CA CYS A 63 -21.49 -1.72 1.24
C CYS A 63 -22.15 -1.43 -0.11
N ALA A 64 -22.88 -2.41 -0.65
CA ALA A 64 -23.43 -2.36 -2.00
C ALA A 64 -24.42 -1.21 -2.22
N SER A 65 -25.14 -0.76 -1.19
CA SER A 65 -26.08 0.36 -1.28
C SER A 65 -25.40 1.66 -1.72
N CYS A 66 -24.15 1.86 -1.32
CA CYS A 66 -23.37 3.04 -1.67
C CYS A 66 -22.37 2.79 -2.80
N HIS A 67 -21.67 1.65 -2.76
CA HIS A 67 -20.58 1.34 -3.69
C HIS A 67 -21.00 0.55 -4.95
N GLY A 68 -22.31 0.23 -5.09
CA GLY A 68 -22.80 -0.61 -6.17
C GLY A 68 -22.67 -2.10 -5.88
N LYS A 69 -23.49 -2.93 -6.56
CA LYS A 69 -23.55 -4.38 -6.29
C LYS A 69 -22.25 -5.12 -6.65
N ASN A 70 -21.50 -4.60 -7.62
CA ASN A 70 -20.23 -5.13 -8.09
C ASN A 70 -19.08 -4.17 -7.75
N ALA A 71 -19.22 -3.36 -6.72
CA ALA A 71 -18.23 -2.37 -6.30
C ALA A 71 -17.90 -1.29 -7.37
N GLU A 72 -18.74 -1.12 -8.37
CA GLU A 72 -18.58 -0.21 -9.50
C GLU A 72 -18.73 1.28 -9.11
N GLY A 73 -19.20 1.55 -7.91
CA GLY A 73 -19.50 2.90 -7.43
C GLY A 73 -20.89 3.38 -7.80
N THR A 74 -21.33 4.45 -7.15
CA THR A 74 -22.59 5.15 -7.42
C THR A 74 -22.40 6.65 -7.22
N LYS A 75 -23.49 7.43 -7.27
CA LYS A 75 -23.44 8.85 -6.87
C LYS A 75 -23.16 9.05 -5.38
N ALA A 76 -23.41 8.04 -4.56
CA ALA A 76 -23.22 8.11 -3.10
C ALA A 76 -21.78 7.77 -2.68
N ALA A 77 -21.08 6.92 -3.43
CA ALA A 77 -19.74 6.49 -3.10
C ALA A 77 -18.92 6.08 -4.34
N PRO A 78 -17.58 6.22 -4.29
CA PRO A 78 -16.71 5.90 -5.42
C PRO A 78 -16.68 4.40 -5.72
N SER A 79 -16.19 4.06 -6.92
CA SER A 79 -15.83 2.68 -7.28
C SER A 79 -14.73 2.15 -6.38
N LEU A 80 -14.83 0.89 -6.03
CA LEU A 80 -13.79 0.15 -5.30
C LEU A 80 -12.98 -0.78 -6.20
N ILE A 81 -13.28 -0.81 -7.49
CA ILE A 81 -12.55 -1.64 -8.46
C ILE A 81 -11.09 -1.18 -8.51
N GLY A 82 -10.18 -2.10 -8.18
CA GLY A 82 -8.74 -1.84 -8.16
C GLY A 82 -8.21 -1.08 -6.95
N VAL A 83 -9.05 -0.86 -5.92
CA VAL A 83 -8.63 -0.19 -4.67
C VAL A 83 -7.65 -1.06 -3.87
N GLY A 84 -7.84 -2.37 -3.90
CA GLY A 84 -6.97 -3.35 -3.25
C GLY A 84 -7.29 -3.61 -1.78
N SER A 85 -7.01 -4.84 -1.37
CA SER A 85 -7.36 -5.38 -0.04
C SER A 85 -6.82 -4.57 1.14
N ALA A 86 -5.59 -4.07 1.05
CA ALA A 86 -4.99 -3.27 2.12
C ALA A 86 -5.74 -1.96 2.40
N SER A 87 -6.30 -1.33 1.37
CA SER A 87 -7.11 -0.12 1.54
C SER A 87 -8.45 -0.44 2.18
N VAL A 88 -9.06 -1.57 1.83
CA VAL A 88 -10.32 -2.03 2.42
C VAL A 88 -10.09 -2.36 3.90
N ASP A 89 -9.06 -3.14 4.20
CA ASP A 89 -8.66 -3.48 5.57
C ASP A 89 -8.46 -2.22 6.43
N PHE A 90 -7.72 -1.25 5.93
CA PHE A 90 -7.50 0.01 6.64
C PHE A 90 -8.79 0.80 6.87
N GLN A 91 -9.62 0.99 5.85
CA GLN A 91 -10.83 1.82 5.97
C GLN A 91 -11.88 1.18 6.88
N VAL A 92 -12.06 -0.13 6.78
CA VAL A 92 -13.02 -0.89 7.59
C VAL A 92 -12.47 -1.11 8.99
N GLY A 93 -11.22 -1.60 9.11
CA GLY A 93 -10.58 -1.90 10.38
C GLY A 93 -10.32 -0.68 11.27
N THR A 94 -10.25 0.53 10.69
CA THR A 94 -10.13 1.76 11.46
C THR A 94 -11.47 2.46 11.74
N GLY A 95 -12.59 1.89 11.31
CA GLY A 95 -13.94 2.44 11.56
C GLY A 95 -14.32 3.64 10.68
N ARG A 96 -13.60 3.87 9.58
CA ARG A 96 -13.99 4.90 8.60
C ARG A 96 -15.11 4.42 7.69
N MET A 97 -15.11 3.12 7.35
CA MET A 97 -16.19 2.46 6.61
C MET A 97 -16.94 1.48 7.52
N PRO A 98 -18.25 1.31 7.29
CA PRO A 98 -19.15 2.02 6.41
C PRO A 98 -19.31 3.50 6.77
N GLY A 99 -19.29 4.41 5.78
CA GLY A 99 -19.52 5.83 5.98
C GLY A 99 -20.99 6.14 6.34
N GLN A 100 -21.23 7.22 7.10
CA GLN A 100 -22.58 7.68 7.41
C GLN A 100 -23.11 8.69 6.38
N ALA A 101 -22.20 9.38 5.70
CA ALA A 101 -22.50 10.35 4.66
C ALA A 101 -21.33 10.48 3.70
N SER A 102 -21.61 10.86 2.46
CA SER A 102 -20.57 11.19 1.48
C SER A 102 -19.86 12.49 1.88
N GLY A 103 -18.53 12.52 1.73
CA GLY A 103 -17.73 13.71 2.05
C GLY A 103 -16.25 13.51 1.68
N PRO A 104 -15.49 14.60 1.64
CA PRO A 104 -14.08 14.55 1.27
C PRO A 104 -13.21 13.81 2.29
N GLN A 105 -13.68 13.72 3.53
CA GLN A 105 -13.01 13.01 4.60
C GLN A 105 -14.02 12.33 5.52
N LEU A 106 -13.89 11.02 5.67
CA LEU A 106 -14.78 10.24 6.54
C LEU A 106 -14.30 10.31 8.00
N ILE A 107 -15.25 10.60 8.88
CA ILE A 107 -14.99 10.63 10.32
C ILE A 107 -14.77 9.21 10.82
N LYS A 108 -13.70 9.03 11.58
CA LYS A 108 -13.44 7.77 12.28
C LYS A 108 -14.51 7.57 13.35
N LYS A 109 -15.09 6.37 13.39
CA LYS A 109 -16.06 5.93 14.38
C LYS A 109 -15.65 4.56 14.93
N GLU A 110 -16.44 4.01 15.80
CA GLU A 110 -16.23 2.68 16.35
C GLU A 110 -16.24 1.62 15.22
N VAL A 111 -15.33 0.66 15.31
CA VAL A 111 -15.19 -0.41 14.35
C VAL A 111 -16.40 -1.34 14.44
N GLN A 112 -17.07 -1.57 13.32
CA GLN A 112 -18.33 -2.34 13.26
C GLN A 112 -18.13 -3.81 12.93
N PHE A 113 -16.98 -4.19 12.39
CA PHE A 113 -16.67 -5.54 11.96
C PHE A 113 -15.55 -6.13 12.80
N THR A 114 -15.61 -7.42 13.03
CA THR A 114 -14.48 -8.15 13.60
C THR A 114 -13.31 -8.16 12.62
N GLU A 115 -12.10 -8.47 13.11
CA GLU A 115 -10.93 -8.59 12.24
C GLU A 115 -11.16 -9.63 11.13
N ALA A 116 -11.72 -10.79 11.46
CA ALA A 116 -12.04 -11.83 10.48
C ALA A 116 -13.03 -11.35 9.39
N GLN A 117 -14.03 -10.56 9.76
CA GLN A 117 -14.98 -9.97 8.82
C GLN A 117 -14.33 -8.88 7.95
N THR A 118 -13.43 -8.07 8.53
CA THR A 118 -12.64 -7.07 7.81
C THR A 118 -11.75 -7.75 6.77
N GLN A 119 -11.07 -8.83 7.15
CA GLN A 119 -10.25 -9.62 6.23
C GLN A 119 -11.10 -10.28 5.12
N ALA A 120 -12.29 -10.75 5.44
CA ALA A 120 -13.21 -11.29 4.44
C ALA A 120 -13.67 -10.21 3.44
N LEU A 121 -13.99 -9.00 3.90
CA LEU A 121 -14.31 -7.86 3.03
C LEU A 121 -13.11 -7.49 2.15
N ALA A 122 -11.91 -7.47 2.71
CA ALA A 122 -10.67 -7.21 1.98
C ALA A 122 -10.34 -8.30 0.94
N ALA A 123 -10.77 -9.53 1.20
CA ALA A 123 -10.62 -10.65 0.27
C ALA A 123 -11.57 -10.57 -0.93
N TYR A 124 -12.71 -9.91 -0.77
CA TYR A 124 -13.74 -9.81 -1.81
C TYR A 124 -13.52 -8.60 -2.74
N VAL A 125 -13.10 -7.46 -2.21
CA VAL A 125 -12.90 -6.19 -2.95
C VAL A 125 -11.53 -6.12 -3.59
#